data_f612543bbe99918667bc952cb432e86b
#
_entry.id   f612543bbe99918667bc952cb432e86b
#
_cell.length_a   1.000
_cell.length_b   1.000
_cell.length_c   1.000
_cell.angle_alpha   90.00
_cell.angle_beta   90.00
_cell.angle_gamma   90.00
#
_symmetry.space_group_name_H-M   'P 1'
#
loop_
_entity.id
_entity.type
_entity.pdbx_description
1 polymer ?
#
loop_
_entity_poly.entity_id
_entity_poly.type
_entity_poly.pdbx_seq_one_letter_code
_entity_poly.pdbx_strand_id
1 'polypeptide(L)'
;MACANAKQVEVHDPVMAKEGDTYYVFSTGPGITYYESKDMENWSLTGRVFPDEPSWAQRVAPGFNGHLWAPDVIEKDGKYYLYYSVSAFGKNTSAMGVTVNETLDPESEDYQWVDYGIMVQSVPHRDHWNAIDPAIVQDDDGTYWMSFGSFWDGLKLVKLDDDLVRLAEPQEWHTIAARPGASDNTSDPGEGAIEAPYIFKKNGYYYLFVSFDKCCRGMDSTYNIRVGRSKDVTGPYLDRDGKSLVEGGGTLVLEGNDDWVALGHNSAYTFEGKDYLVFHAYETADNAIQKLRILPMSWDDGWPVVDEADLNTRTTNLLEK
;
A
#
# COMPACT_ATOMS: atom_id res chain seq x y z
N MET A 1 -33.23 11.97 5.65
CA MET A 1 -32.92 12.60 4.35
C MET A 1 -31.41 12.55 4.24
N ALA A 2 -30.85 11.65 3.44
CA ALA A 2 -29.41 11.59 3.21
C ALA A 2 -29.00 12.90 2.52
N CYS A 3 -27.94 13.54 3.00
CA CYS A 3 -27.36 14.72 2.38
C CYS A 3 -26.90 14.37 0.96
N ALA A 4 -27.63 14.84 -0.04
CA ALA A 4 -27.41 14.52 -1.46
C ALA A 4 -26.13 15.13 -2.05
N ASN A 5 -25.18 15.66 -1.24
CA ASN A 5 -23.99 16.36 -1.71
C ASN A 5 -22.72 16.06 -0.89
N ALA A 6 -22.69 15.03 -0.05
CA ALA A 6 -21.46 14.67 0.63
C ALA A 6 -20.48 14.05 -0.39
N LYS A 7 -19.28 14.64 -0.51
CA LYS A 7 -18.21 14.10 -1.36
C LYS A 7 -17.69 12.79 -0.76
N GLN A 8 -17.29 11.86 -1.61
CA GLN A 8 -16.56 10.68 -1.18
C GLN A 8 -15.11 11.04 -0.79
N VAL A 9 -14.49 10.22 0.03
CA VAL A 9 -13.08 10.38 0.42
C VAL A 9 -12.19 10.10 -0.79
N GLU A 10 -11.37 11.07 -1.16
CA GLU A 10 -10.45 11.00 -2.30
C GLU A 10 -9.06 10.62 -1.79
N VAL A 11 -8.63 9.40 -2.10
CA VAL A 11 -7.32 8.87 -1.69
C VAL A 11 -6.69 8.04 -2.80
N HIS A 12 -5.38 7.95 -2.78
CA HIS A 12 -4.59 7.01 -3.58
C HIS A 12 -3.68 6.22 -2.64
N ASP A 13 -3.52 4.90 -2.87
CA ASP A 13 -2.69 3.98 -2.07
C ASP A 13 -3.02 4.04 -0.57
N PRO A 14 -4.29 3.77 -0.17
CA PRO A 14 -4.72 3.93 1.21
C PRO A 14 -4.24 2.79 2.10
N VAL A 15 -3.78 3.15 3.30
CA VAL A 15 -3.53 2.23 4.40
C VAL A 15 -4.22 2.70 5.67
N MET A 16 -4.53 1.78 6.57
CA MET A 16 -5.25 2.10 7.79
C MET A 16 -4.45 1.77 9.05
N ALA A 17 -4.76 2.51 10.11
CA ALA A 17 -4.40 2.17 11.48
C ALA A 17 -5.59 2.43 12.39
N LYS A 18 -5.54 1.89 13.61
CA LYS A 18 -6.53 2.15 14.66
C LYS A 18 -5.82 2.48 15.97
N GLU A 19 -6.23 3.57 16.61
CA GLU A 19 -5.83 3.91 17.96
C GLU A 19 -7.08 4.17 18.81
N GLY A 20 -7.23 3.42 19.89
CA GLY A 20 -8.46 3.46 20.69
C GLY A 20 -9.71 3.18 19.84
N ASP A 21 -10.63 4.14 19.80
CA ASP A 21 -11.87 4.06 19.02
C ASP A 21 -11.79 4.76 17.66
N THR A 22 -10.61 5.28 17.29
CA THR A 22 -10.43 6.05 16.05
C THR A 22 -9.71 5.23 15.00
N TYR A 23 -10.27 5.21 13.81
CA TYR A 23 -9.64 4.68 12.59
C TYR A 23 -8.97 5.83 11.84
N TYR A 24 -7.80 5.57 11.30
CA TYR A 24 -7.02 6.50 10.49
C TYR A 24 -6.78 5.90 9.12
N VAL A 25 -6.86 6.72 8.07
CA VAL A 25 -6.45 6.36 6.69
C VAL A 25 -5.34 7.31 6.28
N PHE A 26 -4.19 6.76 5.93
CA PHE A 26 -3.07 7.49 5.34
C PHE A 26 -3.01 7.20 3.85
N SER A 27 -2.62 8.18 3.05
CA SER A 27 -2.63 8.06 1.60
C SER A 27 -1.52 8.85 0.92
N THR A 28 -1.18 8.45 -0.31
CA THR A 28 -0.33 9.21 -1.21
C THR A 28 -0.81 10.65 -1.34
N GLY A 29 0.12 11.59 -1.24
CA GLY A 29 -0.20 13.01 -1.39
C GLY A 29 0.90 13.92 -0.86
N PRO A 30 0.64 15.24 -0.82
CA PRO A 30 1.55 16.20 -0.23
C PRO A 30 1.76 15.89 1.26
N GLY A 31 2.96 15.36 1.60
CA GLY A 31 3.33 15.07 2.98
C GLY A 31 2.59 13.90 3.62
N ILE A 32 2.03 12.94 2.87
CA ILE A 32 1.13 11.87 3.33
C ILE A 32 -0.08 12.46 4.04
N THR A 33 -1.17 12.62 3.29
CA THR A 33 -2.45 13.10 3.80
C THR A 33 -3.14 12.01 4.61
N TYR A 34 -3.81 12.39 5.71
CA TYR A 34 -4.56 11.42 6.50
C TYR A 34 -5.91 11.95 6.98
N TYR A 35 -6.81 10.99 7.17
CA TYR A 35 -8.19 11.18 7.61
C TYR A 35 -8.44 10.36 8.87
N GLU A 36 -9.42 10.78 9.68
CA GLU A 36 -9.91 10.04 10.85
C GLU A 36 -11.39 9.71 10.74
N SER A 37 -11.79 8.61 11.38
CA SER A 37 -13.19 8.16 11.46
C SER A 37 -13.44 7.36 12.73
N LYS A 38 -14.69 7.37 13.22
CA LYS A 38 -15.15 6.50 14.31
C LYS A 38 -15.94 5.28 13.83
N ASP A 39 -16.31 5.23 12.55
CA ASP A 39 -17.23 4.22 12.00
C ASP A 39 -16.76 3.61 10.65
N MET A 40 -15.63 4.04 10.11
CA MET A 40 -15.10 3.70 8.78
C MET A 40 -16.00 4.12 7.59
N GLU A 41 -17.09 4.83 7.84
CA GLU A 41 -18.01 5.34 6.83
C GLU A 41 -17.86 6.86 6.65
N ASN A 42 -17.76 7.58 7.76
CA ASN A 42 -17.68 9.04 7.81
C ASN A 42 -16.27 9.47 8.22
N TRP A 43 -15.60 10.20 7.34
CA TRP A 43 -14.20 10.56 7.46
C TRP A 43 -13.99 12.08 7.50
N SER A 44 -13.13 12.54 8.36
CA SER A 44 -12.67 13.93 8.43
C SER A 44 -11.22 14.02 8.02
N LEU A 45 -10.88 14.96 7.13
CA LEU A 45 -9.49 15.28 6.82
C LEU A 45 -8.84 15.87 8.08
N THR A 46 -7.79 15.21 8.56
CA THR A 46 -7.12 15.59 9.81
C THR A 46 -5.85 16.39 9.55
N GLY A 47 -5.01 15.95 8.57
CA GLY A 47 -3.78 16.68 8.30
C GLY A 47 -2.81 15.95 7.37
N ARG A 48 -1.52 16.20 7.64
CA ARG A 48 -0.39 15.56 6.94
C ARG A 48 0.63 15.08 7.97
N VAL A 49 1.26 13.98 7.66
CA VAL A 49 2.38 13.43 8.45
C VAL A 49 3.61 14.35 8.36
N PHE A 50 3.91 14.82 7.17
CA PHE A 50 5.04 15.73 6.89
C PHE A 50 4.51 17.13 6.53
N PRO A 51 4.78 18.15 7.36
CA PRO A 51 4.48 19.54 6.98
C PRO A 51 5.37 20.03 5.84
N ASP A 52 6.64 19.58 5.81
CA ASP A 52 7.65 19.90 4.82
C ASP A 52 8.19 18.62 4.17
N GLU A 53 8.78 18.73 2.98
CA GLU A 53 9.42 17.60 2.28
C GLU A 53 10.57 17.03 3.12
N PRO A 54 10.78 15.68 3.13
CA PRO A 54 11.99 15.10 3.68
C PRO A 54 13.23 15.73 3.06
N SER A 55 14.16 16.20 3.87
CA SER A 55 15.32 16.99 3.43
C SER A 55 16.25 16.29 2.42
N TRP A 56 16.10 14.97 2.32
CA TRP A 56 16.87 14.12 1.42
C TRP A 56 16.16 13.84 0.08
N ALA A 57 14.84 14.15 -0.04
CA ALA A 57 13.99 13.73 -1.15
C ALA A 57 14.52 14.16 -2.52
N GLN A 58 14.80 15.45 -2.71
CA GLN A 58 15.30 16.00 -3.97
C GLN A 58 16.66 15.43 -4.39
N ARG A 59 17.50 15.07 -3.41
CA ARG A 59 18.81 14.48 -3.69
C ARG A 59 18.69 13.05 -4.22
N VAL A 60 17.71 12.29 -3.74
CA VAL A 60 17.50 10.88 -4.11
C VAL A 60 16.72 10.77 -5.41
N ALA A 61 15.64 11.51 -5.53
CA ALA A 61 14.75 11.49 -6.68
C ALA A 61 14.70 12.84 -7.38
N PRO A 62 15.63 13.14 -8.29
CA PRO A 62 15.53 14.30 -9.14
C PRO A 62 14.23 14.28 -9.93
N GLY A 63 13.38 15.28 -9.74
CA GLY A 63 12.02 15.33 -10.28
C GLY A 63 10.93 14.96 -9.29
N PHE A 64 11.27 14.69 -8.03
CA PHE A 64 10.31 14.62 -6.93
C PHE A 64 9.50 15.94 -6.86
N ASN A 65 8.18 15.84 -6.74
CA ASN A 65 7.25 16.96 -6.84
C ASN A 65 6.52 17.30 -5.53
N GLY A 66 7.04 16.83 -4.39
CA GLY A 66 6.44 17.08 -3.07
C GLY A 66 5.37 16.05 -2.66
N HIS A 67 5.02 15.08 -3.51
CA HIS A 67 4.10 14.00 -3.16
C HIS A 67 4.89 12.80 -2.63
N LEU A 68 4.65 12.43 -1.39
CA LEU A 68 5.10 11.18 -0.81
C LEU A 68 4.09 10.08 -1.17
N TRP A 69 4.60 8.90 -1.54
CA TRP A 69 3.76 7.84 -2.12
C TRP A 69 3.64 6.63 -1.22
N ALA A 70 2.52 5.92 -1.41
CA ALA A 70 2.29 4.56 -0.96
C ALA A 70 2.77 4.32 0.48
N PRO A 71 2.15 4.95 1.49
CA PRO A 71 2.52 4.71 2.87
C PRO A 71 2.12 3.30 3.31
N ASP A 72 2.82 2.78 4.32
CA ASP A 72 2.32 1.73 5.20
C ASP A 72 2.50 2.12 6.65
N VAL A 73 1.62 1.68 7.52
CA VAL A 73 1.65 2.03 8.94
C VAL A 73 1.40 0.82 9.82
N ILE A 74 2.30 0.60 10.79
CA ILE A 74 2.15 -0.46 11.79
C ILE A 74 2.33 0.09 13.19
N GLU A 75 1.71 -0.57 14.15
CA GLU A 75 1.94 -0.33 15.59
C GLU A 75 2.90 -1.39 16.14
N LYS A 76 3.86 -0.94 16.94
CA LYS A 76 4.70 -1.82 17.75
C LYS A 76 5.09 -1.11 19.06
N ASP A 77 4.84 -1.79 20.18
CA ASP A 77 5.23 -1.33 21.51
C ASP A 77 4.69 0.08 21.85
N GLY A 78 3.46 0.38 21.41
CA GLY A 78 2.79 1.67 21.64
C GLY A 78 3.31 2.80 20.76
N LYS A 79 4.04 2.50 19.68
CA LYS A 79 4.52 3.47 18.70
C LYS A 79 4.02 3.10 17.30
N TYR A 80 3.81 4.12 16.48
CA TYR A 80 3.39 3.98 15.09
C TYR A 80 4.55 4.26 14.16
N TYR A 81 4.86 3.29 13.31
CA TYR A 81 5.92 3.36 12.30
C TYR A 81 5.23 3.54 10.95
N LEU A 82 5.45 4.67 10.31
CA LEU A 82 4.93 4.95 8.98
C LEU A 82 6.07 4.96 7.97
N TYR A 83 5.99 4.01 7.02
CA TYR A 83 6.91 3.89 5.90
C TYR A 83 6.33 4.66 4.71
N TYR A 84 7.19 5.21 3.86
CA TYR A 84 6.77 6.03 2.73
C TYR A 84 7.78 5.99 1.61
N SER A 85 7.36 6.37 0.40
CA SER A 85 8.19 6.36 -0.78
C SER A 85 8.42 7.76 -1.33
N VAL A 86 9.65 8.03 -1.75
CA VAL A 86 10.09 9.20 -2.49
C VAL A 86 10.55 8.75 -3.86
N SER A 87 9.93 9.24 -4.93
CA SER A 87 10.23 8.83 -6.30
C SER A 87 9.85 9.91 -7.31
N ALA A 88 10.10 9.63 -8.59
CA ALA A 88 9.58 10.33 -9.74
C ALA A 88 8.92 9.32 -10.70
N PHE A 89 7.80 9.71 -11.33
CA PHE A 89 7.00 8.80 -12.15
C PHE A 89 7.80 8.16 -13.29
N GLY A 90 7.71 6.84 -13.41
CA GLY A 90 8.40 6.04 -14.42
C GLY A 90 9.91 5.93 -14.22
N LYS A 91 10.40 6.16 -13.00
CA LYS A 91 11.81 6.07 -12.64
C LYS A 91 12.01 5.11 -11.48
N ASN A 92 13.21 4.53 -11.38
CA ASN A 92 13.68 3.85 -10.18
C ASN A 92 14.79 4.64 -9.45
N THR A 93 14.82 5.96 -9.64
CA THR A 93 15.49 6.89 -8.75
C THR A 93 14.59 7.10 -7.55
N SER A 94 14.60 6.16 -6.62
CA SER A 94 13.60 6.07 -5.56
C SER A 94 14.22 5.69 -4.22
N ALA A 95 13.56 6.07 -3.14
CA ALA A 95 13.89 5.57 -1.82
C ALA A 95 12.65 5.46 -0.94
N MET A 96 12.68 4.51 -0.03
CA MET A 96 11.70 4.39 1.05
C MET A 96 12.32 4.88 2.35
N GLY A 97 11.58 5.65 3.11
CA GLY A 97 11.92 6.12 4.43
C GLY A 97 10.94 5.64 5.49
N VAL A 98 11.24 5.92 6.74
CA VAL A 98 10.37 5.65 7.89
C VAL A 98 10.32 6.83 8.84
N THR A 99 9.12 7.15 9.31
CA THR A 99 8.88 8.11 10.38
C THR A 99 8.10 7.46 11.51
N VAL A 100 8.31 7.90 12.74
CA VAL A 100 7.76 7.26 13.94
C VAL A 100 7.04 8.30 14.78
N ASN A 101 5.90 7.92 15.35
CA ASN A 101 5.14 8.72 16.30
C ASN A 101 4.68 7.85 17.49
N GLU A 102 4.47 8.45 18.65
CA GLU A 102 3.98 7.74 19.83
C GLU A 102 2.46 7.67 19.89
N THR A 103 1.75 8.43 19.06
CA THR A 103 0.28 8.46 18.99
C THR A 103 -0.17 8.89 17.60
N LEU A 104 -1.38 8.53 17.20
CA LEU A 104 -2.03 9.03 15.97
C LEU A 104 -2.98 10.20 16.27
N ASP A 105 -3.25 10.48 17.55
CA ASP A 105 -4.13 11.58 17.97
C ASP A 105 -3.40 12.94 17.85
N PRO A 106 -3.77 13.80 16.90
CA PRO A 106 -3.10 15.08 16.67
C PRO A 106 -3.33 16.10 17.81
N GLU A 107 -4.29 15.85 18.71
CA GLU A 107 -4.54 16.69 19.87
C GLU A 107 -3.68 16.31 21.09
N SER A 108 -2.93 15.18 21.00
CA SER A 108 -2.03 14.74 22.05
C SER A 108 -0.77 15.61 22.12
N GLU A 109 -0.27 15.87 23.32
CA GLU A 109 1.03 16.56 23.54
C GLU A 109 2.21 15.72 23.02
N ASP A 110 2.04 14.40 22.90
CA ASP A 110 3.05 13.47 22.41
C ASP A 110 3.01 13.29 20.88
N TYR A 111 2.10 13.98 20.18
CA TYR A 111 1.98 13.89 18.72
C TYR A 111 3.15 14.57 18.02
N GLN A 112 4.11 13.76 17.58
CA GLN A 112 5.27 14.24 16.82
C GLN A 112 5.83 13.13 15.94
N TRP A 113 5.74 13.29 14.63
CA TRP A 113 6.40 12.41 13.68
C TRP A 113 7.90 12.73 13.61
N VAL A 114 8.74 11.73 13.88
CA VAL A 114 10.20 11.82 13.81
C VAL A 114 10.70 11.02 12.62
N ASP A 115 11.23 11.70 11.61
CA ASP A 115 11.77 11.06 10.40
C ASP A 115 13.16 10.46 10.66
N TYR A 116 13.29 9.14 10.46
CA TYR A 116 14.54 8.39 10.57
C TYR A 116 15.31 8.34 9.23
N GLY A 117 14.70 8.87 8.15
CA GLY A 117 15.33 8.94 6.85
C GLY A 117 15.25 7.66 6.03
N ILE A 118 16.23 7.47 5.16
CA ILE A 118 16.22 6.43 4.12
C ILE A 118 16.52 5.05 4.72
N MET A 119 15.69 4.07 4.39
CA MET A 119 15.91 2.65 4.68
C MET A 119 16.44 1.88 3.47
N VAL A 120 15.82 2.07 2.31
CA VAL A 120 16.17 1.39 1.05
C VAL A 120 16.17 2.43 -0.08
N GLN A 121 17.15 2.33 -0.97
CA GLN A 121 17.27 3.20 -2.13
C GLN A 121 17.59 2.39 -3.37
N SER A 122 16.82 2.58 -4.44
CA SER A 122 17.14 2.11 -5.78
C SER A 122 17.83 3.19 -6.61
N VAL A 123 18.78 2.76 -7.43
CA VAL A 123 19.57 3.65 -8.29
C VAL A 123 19.60 3.07 -9.71
N PRO A 124 19.22 3.82 -10.74
CA PRO A 124 19.34 3.40 -12.14
C PRO A 124 20.75 2.94 -12.46
N HIS A 125 20.89 1.97 -13.37
CA HIS A 125 22.14 1.34 -13.78
C HIS A 125 22.84 0.48 -12.71
N ARG A 126 22.31 0.42 -11.50
CA ARG A 126 22.77 -0.48 -10.43
C ARG A 126 21.70 -1.52 -10.09
N ASP A 127 20.46 -1.09 -9.95
CA ASP A 127 19.38 -1.89 -9.39
C ASP A 127 18.30 -2.20 -10.44
N HIS A 128 17.89 -3.47 -10.51
CA HIS A 128 16.78 -3.97 -11.34
C HIS A 128 15.45 -4.02 -10.56
N TRP A 129 15.26 -3.16 -9.59
CA TRP A 129 14.06 -3.03 -8.77
C TRP A 129 13.81 -1.57 -8.44
N ASN A 130 12.63 -1.26 -7.93
CA ASN A 130 12.22 0.09 -7.57
C ASN A 130 11.90 0.16 -6.08
N ALA A 131 12.54 1.07 -5.33
CA ALA A 131 12.36 1.26 -3.90
C ALA A 131 11.12 2.11 -3.61
N ILE A 132 9.94 1.58 -3.87
CA ILE A 132 8.63 2.16 -3.54
C ILE A 132 7.67 1.07 -3.06
N ASP A 133 6.52 1.48 -2.56
CA ASP A 133 5.41 0.64 -2.11
C ASP A 133 5.79 -0.29 -0.94
N PRO A 134 6.35 0.24 0.17
CA PRO A 134 6.65 -0.58 1.34
C PRO A 134 5.36 -1.11 1.99
N ALA A 135 5.38 -2.37 2.41
CA ALA A 135 4.36 -2.93 3.28
C ALA A 135 4.99 -3.91 4.28
N ILE A 136 4.57 -3.83 5.54
CA ILE A 136 5.22 -4.54 6.65
C ILE A 136 4.36 -5.69 7.12
N VAL A 137 5.00 -6.84 7.36
CA VAL A 137 4.36 -8.00 7.96
C VAL A 137 5.24 -8.58 9.08
N GLN A 138 4.61 -9.02 10.15
CA GLN A 138 5.27 -9.82 11.18
C GLN A 138 4.99 -11.30 10.93
N ASP A 139 6.05 -12.12 10.86
CA ASP A 139 5.91 -13.56 10.70
C ASP A 139 5.53 -14.28 12.00
N ASP A 140 5.44 -15.62 11.96
CA ASP A 140 5.07 -16.44 13.11
C ASP A 140 6.13 -16.46 14.20
N ASP A 141 7.39 -16.17 13.86
CA ASP A 141 8.51 -16.12 14.80
C ASP A 141 8.68 -14.72 15.43
N GLY A 142 7.84 -13.75 15.04
CA GLY A 142 7.90 -12.38 15.52
C GLY A 142 8.86 -11.48 14.74
N THR A 143 9.48 -11.99 13.69
CA THR A 143 10.35 -11.21 12.80
C THR A 143 9.53 -10.31 11.90
N TYR A 144 9.97 -9.08 11.72
CA TYR A 144 9.36 -8.13 10.80
C TYR A 144 10.04 -8.15 9.43
N TRP A 145 9.22 -8.14 8.41
CA TRP A 145 9.61 -8.14 7.00
C TRP A 145 8.96 -6.98 6.28
N MET A 146 9.67 -6.41 5.32
CA MET A 146 9.15 -5.38 4.42
C MET A 146 9.10 -5.94 3.00
N SER A 147 7.91 -6.03 2.44
CA SER A 147 7.70 -6.21 1.00
C SER A 147 7.67 -4.86 0.31
N PHE A 148 8.19 -4.77 -0.93
CA PHE A 148 8.21 -3.54 -1.69
C PHE A 148 8.47 -3.78 -3.17
N GLY A 149 8.27 -2.78 -4.01
CA GLY A 149 8.67 -2.80 -5.40
C GLY A 149 7.54 -2.49 -6.36
N SER A 150 7.93 -2.12 -7.56
CA SER A 150 7.04 -1.77 -8.66
C SER A 150 7.75 -2.00 -9.97
N PHE A 151 7.15 -2.75 -10.90
CA PHE A 151 7.71 -3.09 -12.21
C PHE A 151 9.10 -3.73 -12.14
N TRP A 152 10.01 -3.41 -13.06
CA TRP A 152 11.38 -3.94 -13.18
C TRP A 152 11.42 -5.46 -12.97
N ASP A 153 12.33 -5.94 -12.13
CA ASP A 153 12.49 -7.36 -11.80
C ASP A 153 11.60 -7.78 -10.61
N GLY A 154 10.40 -7.19 -10.53
CA GLY A 154 9.36 -7.58 -9.58
C GLY A 154 9.58 -7.12 -8.14
N LEU A 155 8.79 -7.73 -7.26
CA LEU A 155 8.60 -7.34 -5.88
C LEU A 155 9.55 -8.08 -4.96
N LYS A 156 10.10 -7.38 -3.99
CA LYS A 156 11.13 -7.86 -3.07
C LYS A 156 10.58 -7.98 -1.66
N LEU A 157 11.21 -8.84 -0.88
CA LEU A 157 10.98 -8.98 0.56
C LEU A 157 12.34 -8.93 1.25
N VAL A 158 12.45 -8.13 2.29
CA VAL A 158 13.65 -7.94 3.10
C VAL A 158 13.31 -8.00 4.59
N LYS A 159 14.27 -8.46 5.39
CA LYS A 159 14.11 -8.52 6.83
C LYS A 159 14.41 -7.17 7.48
N LEU A 160 13.57 -6.75 8.44
CA LEU A 160 13.82 -5.57 9.26
C LEU A 160 14.60 -5.92 10.54
N ASP A 161 15.37 -4.97 11.04
CA ASP A 161 15.92 -5.02 12.39
C ASP A 161 14.78 -4.83 13.42
N ASP A 162 15.01 -5.24 14.66
CA ASP A 162 14.03 -5.15 15.73
C ASP A 162 13.56 -3.72 16.04
N ASP A 163 14.39 -2.72 15.70
CA ASP A 163 14.05 -1.30 15.87
C ASP A 163 13.09 -0.76 14.78
N LEU A 164 12.83 -1.53 13.72
CA LEU A 164 11.95 -1.22 12.60
C LEU A 164 12.34 0.03 11.77
N VAL A 165 13.47 0.64 12.05
CA VAL A 165 13.97 1.82 11.32
C VAL A 165 15.19 1.49 10.46
N ARG A 166 15.59 0.22 10.42
CA ARG A 166 16.72 -0.29 9.61
C ARG A 166 16.43 -1.68 9.07
N LEU A 167 17.16 -2.04 8.02
CA LEU A 167 17.21 -3.41 7.56
C LEU A 167 18.09 -4.25 8.52
N ALA A 168 17.72 -5.51 8.72
CA ALA A 168 18.51 -6.47 9.49
C ALA A 168 19.86 -6.77 8.81
N GLU A 169 20.86 -7.09 9.62
CA GLU A 169 22.20 -7.54 9.17
C GLU A 169 22.54 -8.91 9.81
N PRO A 170 22.89 -9.94 9.05
CA PRO A 170 23.01 -9.99 7.59
C PRO A 170 21.63 -9.97 6.91
N GLN A 171 21.56 -9.42 5.69
CA GLN A 171 20.33 -9.30 4.93
C GLN A 171 20.19 -10.40 3.88
N GLU A 172 18.97 -10.91 3.74
CA GLU A 172 18.56 -11.80 2.66
C GLU A 172 17.47 -11.13 1.82
N TRP A 173 17.67 -11.13 0.49
CA TRP A 173 16.72 -10.57 -0.47
C TRP A 173 15.94 -11.69 -1.14
N HIS A 174 14.62 -11.63 -1.07
CA HIS A 174 13.73 -12.57 -1.75
C HIS A 174 12.95 -11.83 -2.85
N THR A 175 12.84 -12.44 -4.04
CA THR A 175 11.84 -12.01 -5.02
C THR A 175 10.57 -12.80 -4.77
N ILE A 176 9.48 -12.11 -4.42
CA ILE A 176 8.22 -12.74 -4.00
C ILE A 176 7.14 -12.75 -5.07
N ALA A 177 7.22 -11.83 -6.04
CA ALA A 177 6.33 -11.79 -7.19
C ALA A 177 7.02 -11.06 -8.35
N ALA A 178 6.71 -11.45 -9.59
CA ALA A 178 7.19 -10.80 -10.80
C ALA A 178 6.24 -11.11 -11.97
N ARG A 179 6.31 -10.30 -13.02
CA ARG A 179 5.62 -10.61 -14.28
C ARG A 179 6.61 -10.64 -15.45
N PRO A 180 6.36 -11.47 -16.47
CA PRO A 180 7.16 -11.47 -17.70
C PRO A 180 7.17 -10.07 -18.35
N GLY A 181 8.27 -9.71 -18.97
CA GLY A 181 8.42 -8.44 -19.69
C GLY A 181 9.28 -7.41 -18.96
N ALA A 182 9.99 -7.80 -17.90
CA ALA A 182 11.05 -6.96 -17.35
C ALA A 182 12.08 -6.61 -18.44
N SER A 183 12.58 -5.37 -18.43
CA SER A 183 13.62 -4.92 -19.34
C SER A 183 15.00 -5.31 -18.82
N ASP A 184 15.94 -5.68 -19.70
CA ASP A 184 17.36 -5.84 -19.33
C ASP A 184 18.02 -4.48 -19.01
N ASN A 185 17.38 -3.38 -19.38
CA ASN A 185 17.84 -2.03 -19.07
C ASN A 185 17.32 -1.58 -17.72
N THR A 186 18.18 -1.41 -16.72
CA THR A 186 17.83 -0.99 -15.38
C THR A 186 17.14 0.37 -15.30
N SER A 187 17.20 1.20 -16.34
CA SER A 187 16.51 2.50 -16.42
C SER A 187 15.14 2.41 -17.10
N ASP A 188 14.72 1.22 -17.51
CA ASP A 188 13.46 0.96 -18.21
C ASP A 188 12.59 0.01 -17.35
N PRO A 189 11.39 0.41 -16.95
CA PRO A 189 10.50 -0.44 -16.15
C PRO A 189 10.05 -1.72 -16.87
N GLY A 190 10.13 -1.76 -18.21
CA GLY A 190 9.62 -2.87 -19.00
C GLY A 190 8.09 -2.94 -19.05
N GLU A 191 7.58 -4.09 -19.50
CA GLU A 191 6.13 -4.36 -19.63
C GLU A 191 5.56 -5.22 -18.48
N GLY A 192 6.40 -5.67 -17.57
CA GLY A 192 6.00 -6.50 -16.42
C GLY A 192 5.27 -5.71 -15.31
N ALA A 193 4.12 -5.13 -15.64
CA ALA A 193 3.37 -4.24 -14.76
C ALA A 193 2.81 -4.98 -13.53
N ILE A 194 3.52 -4.90 -12.42
CA ILE A 194 3.17 -5.41 -11.09
C ILE A 194 3.72 -4.47 -10.03
N GLU A 195 2.93 -4.16 -8.98
CA GLU A 195 3.35 -3.32 -7.87
C GLU A 195 2.48 -3.54 -6.62
N ALA A 196 2.66 -2.70 -5.60
CA ALA A 196 1.85 -2.67 -4.40
C ALA A 196 1.75 -4.02 -3.67
N PRO A 197 2.87 -4.65 -3.26
CA PRO A 197 2.81 -5.88 -2.49
C PRO A 197 2.25 -5.61 -1.09
N TYR A 198 1.29 -6.41 -0.67
CA TYR A 198 0.77 -6.39 0.70
C TYR A 198 0.58 -7.82 1.20
N ILE A 199 1.24 -8.18 2.31
CA ILE A 199 1.13 -9.53 2.88
C ILE A 199 0.15 -9.51 4.05
N PHE A 200 -0.96 -10.22 3.91
CA PHE A 200 -1.96 -10.42 4.96
C PHE A 200 -1.89 -11.83 5.53
N LYS A 201 -1.77 -11.96 6.85
CA LYS A 201 -1.66 -13.24 7.53
C LYS A 201 -3.02 -13.73 8.02
N LYS A 202 -3.45 -14.90 7.57
CA LYS A 202 -4.74 -15.49 7.95
C LYS A 202 -4.72 -17.01 7.88
N ASN A 203 -5.33 -17.67 8.89
CA ASN A 203 -5.54 -19.11 8.92
C ASN A 203 -4.26 -19.96 8.68
N GLY A 204 -3.10 -19.47 9.16
CA GLY A 204 -1.81 -20.12 9.00
C GLY A 204 -1.26 -20.07 7.56
N TYR A 205 -1.67 -19.05 6.79
CA TYR A 205 -1.10 -18.67 5.49
C TYR A 205 -0.73 -17.19 5.48
N TYR A 206 0.24 -16.88 4.66
CA TYR A 206 0.57 -15.54 4.20
C TYR A 206 -0.05 -15.36 2.82
N TYR A 207 -0.90 -14.34 2.67
CA TYR A 207 -1.55 -13.96 1.41
C TYR A 207 -0.85 -12.73 0.86
N LEU A 208 -0.13 -12.89 -0.23
CA LEU A 208 0.51 -11.77 -0.93
C LEU A 208 -0.48 -11.22 -1.96
N PHE A 209 -1.06 -10.07 -1.64
CA PHE A 209 -1.80 -9.26 -2.59
C PHE A 209 -0.83 -8.44 -3.42
N VAL A 210 -1.15 -8.26 -4.68
CA VAL A 210 -0.40 -7.44 -5.64
C VAL A 210 -1.36 -6.77 -6.59
N SER A 211 -0.94 -5.66 -7.16
CA SER A 211 -1.70 -4.99 -8.23
C SER A 211 -1.04 -5.25 -9.56
N PHE A 212 -1.83 -5.72 -10.54
CA PHE A 212 -1.41 -5.94 -11.91
C PHE A 212 -1.86 -4.79 -12.80
N ASP A 213 -1.15 -4.62 -13.91
CA ASP A 213 -1.42 -3.66 -14.97
C ASP A 213 -1.18 -2.20 -14.54
N LYS A 214 -1.95 -1.22 -15.01
CA LYS A 214 -1.53 0.18 -14.95
C LYS A 214 -2.57 1.05 -14.25
N CYS A 215 -2.16 1.75 -13.19
CA CYS A 215 -2.88 2.87 -12.59
C CYS A 215 -2.61 4.18 -13.37
N CYS A 216 -3.11 5.28 -12.86
CA CYS A 216 -2.64 6.64 -13.12
C CYS A 216 -2.83 7.12 -14.57
N ARG A 217 -3.84 6.57 -15.28
CA ARG A 217 -4.24 6.89 -16.65
C ARG A 217 -5.68 7.36 -16.77
N GLY A 218 -6.29 7.79 -15.66
CA GLY A 218 -7.71 8.13 -15.62
C GLY A 218 -8.57 6.95 -16.08
N MET A 219 -9.49 7.17 -17.01
CA MET A 219 -10.41 6.16 -17.56
C MET A 219 -9.71 4.99 -18.28
N ASP A 220 -8.47 5.18 -18.74
CA ASP A 220 -7.68 4.16 -19.44
C ASP A 220 -6.85 3.28 -18.49
N SER A 221 -7.09 3.40 -17.19
CA SER A 221 -6.42 2.59 -16.17
C SER A 221 -6.99 1.17 -16.16
N THR A 222 -6.09 0.18 -16.03
CA THR A 222 -6.41 -1.26 -16.09
C THR A 222 -6.02 -2.00 -14.81
N TYR A 223 -5.70 -1.27 -13.77
CA TYR A 223 -5.25 -1.78 -12.47
C TYR A 223 -6.24 -2.78 -11.89
N ASN A 224 -5.76 -3.91 -11.38
CA ASN A 224 -6.57 -4.96 -10.77
C ASN A 224 -5.81 -5.66 -9.63
N ILE A 225 -6.55 -6.21 -8.67
CA ILE A 225 -6.00 -6.83 -7.47
C ILE A 225 -5.91 -8.34 -7.66
N ARG A 226 -4.72 -8.89 -7.42
CA ARG A 226 -4.43 -10.32 -7.48
C ARG A 226 -3.86 -10.82 -6.17
N VAL A 227 -3.95 -12.14 -5.93
CA VAL A 227 -3.44 -12.76 -4.71
C VAL A 227 -2.81 -14.13 -4.98
N GLY A 228 -1.75 -14.42 -4.23
CA GLY A 228 -1.21 -15.76 -4.03
C GLY A 228 -1.00 -16.03 -2.55
N ARG A 229 -0.85 -17.30 -2.15
CA ARG A 229 -0.62 -17.65 -0.75
C ARG A 229 0.57 -18.57 -0.56
N SER A 230 1.18 -18.51 0.62
CA SER A 230 2.27 -19.38 1.05
C SER A 230 2.11 -19.78 2.53
N LYS A 231 2.77 -20.85 2.94
CA LYS A 231 2.96 -21.20 4.36
C LYS A 231 4.16 -20.51 4.99
N ASP A 232 5.04 -19.98 4.16
CA ASP A 232 6.25 -19.29 4.54
C ASP A 232 6.18 -17.82 4.05
N VAL A 233 6.60 -16.88 4.88
CA VAL A 233 6.59 -15.45 4.53
C VAL A 233 7.50 -15.15 3.34
N THR A 234 8.56 -15.93 3.15
CA THR A 234 9.48 -15.81 2.01
C THR A 234 8.96 -16.48 0.73
N GLY A 235 7.81 -17.16 0.79
CA GLY A 235 7.22 -17.87 -0.34
C GLY A 235 7.64 -19.33 -0.46
N PRO A 236 7.42 -20.00 -1.61
CA PRO A 236 6.80 -19.41 -2.81
C PRO A 236 5.31 -19.12 -2.63
N TYR A 237 4.87 -17.97 -3.12
CA TYR A 237 3.46 -17.63 -3.18
C TYR A 237 2.84 -18.24 -4.44
N LEU A 238 1.83 -19.09 -4.26
CA LEU A 238 1.12 -19.76 -5.35
C LEU A 238 -0.29 -19.22 -5.47
N ASP A 239 -0.78 -19.07 -6.68
CA ASP A 239 -2.18 -18.76 -6.96
C ASP A 239 -3.07 -20.02 -6.82
N ARG A 240 -4.38 -19.88 -7.06
CA ARG A 240 -5.37 -20.98 -6.91
C ARG A 240 -5.07 -22.14 -7.87
N ASP A 241 -4.46 -21.88 -9.00
CA ASP A 241 -4.10 -22.87 -10.02
C ASP A 241 -2.72 -23.52 -9.77
N GLY A 242 -2.01 -23.07 -8.70
CA GLY A 242 -0.68 -23.56 -8.33
C GLY A 242 0.46 -22.89 -9.07
N LYS A 243 0.21 -21.84 -9.84
CA LYS A 243 1.25 -21.06 -10.52
C LYS A 243 1.88 -20.06 -9.56
N SER A 244 3.22 -19.99 -9.58
CA SER A 244 3.97 -19.07 -8.73
C SER A 244 3.80 -17.61 -9.16
N LEU A 245 3.69 -16.69 -8.18
CA LEU A 245 3.64 -15.26 -8.43
C LEU A 245 4.94 -14.73 -9.06
N VAL A 246 6.09 -15.36 -8.82
CA VAL A 246 7.35 -14.99 -9.50
C VAL A 246 7.36 -15.37 -10.97
N GLU A 247 6.44 -16.24 -11.42
CA GLU A 247 6.24 -16.64 -12.79
C GLU A 247 5.02 -15.94 -13.44
N GLY A 248 4.50 -14.89 -12.80
CA GLY A 248 3.33 -14.14 -13.26
C GLY A 248 1.99 -14.83 -12.95
N GLY A 249 1.95 -15.71 -11.94
CA GLY A 249 0.72 -16.22 -11.35
C GLY A 249 -0.01 -15.12 -10.56
N GLY A 250 -1.25 -15.38 -10.16
CA GLY A 250 -2.06 -14.49 -9.34
C GLY A 250 -3.55 -14.70 -9.56
N THR A 251 -4.24 -15.20 -8.54
CA THR A 251 -5.70 -15.32 -8.54
C THR A 251 -6.33 -13.94 -8.51
N LEU A 252 -7.28 -13.66 -9.42
CA LEU A 252 -8.02 -12.40 -9.43
C LEU A 252 -8.88 -12.28 -8.17
N VAL A 253 -8.81 -11.13 -7.52
CA VAL A 253 -9.66 -10.75 -6.39
C VAL A 253 -10.70 -9.72 -6.82
N LEU A 254 -10.25 -8.64 -7.46
CA LEU A 254 -11.10 -7.57 -7.99
C LEU A 254 -10.49 -6.98 -9.26
N GLU A 255 -11.35 -6.63 -10.21
CA GLU A 255 -11.00 -5.84 -11.39
C GLU A 255 -12.07 -4.78 -11.68
N GLY A 256 -11.78 -3.86 -12.60
CA GLY A 256 -12.69 -2.78 -12.99
C GLY A 256 -13.96 -3.26 -13.67
N ASN A 257 -14.99 -2.45 -13.59
CA ASN A 257 -16.28 -2.62 -14.27
C ASN A 257 -16.72 -1.29 -14.92
N ASP A 258 -17.99 -1.18 -15.34
CA ASP A 258 -18.50 0.03 -15.99
C ASP A 258 -18.50 1.27 -15.10
N ASP A 259 -18.62 1.10 -13.77
CA ASP A 259 -18.71 2.19 -12.80
C ASP A 259 -17.35 2.51 -12.15
N TRP A 260 -16.43 1.56 -12.12
CA TRP A 260 -15.16 1.65 -11.42
C TRP A 260 -14.01 1.11 -12.26
N VAL A 261 -12.93 1.88 -12.37
CA VAL A 261 -11.67 1.45 -13.00
C VAL A 261 -10.50 1.61 -12.02
N ALA A 262 -9.34 1.06 -12.35
CA ALA A 262 -8.12 1.18 -11.54
C ALA A 262 -8.29 0.74 -10.08
N LEU A 263 -8.88 -0.43 -9.84
CA LEU A 263 -8.97 -1.01 -8.50
C LEU A 263 -7.60 -1.59 -8.12
N GLY A 264 -6.95 -1.02 -7.11
CA GLY A 264 -5.62 -1.51 -6.77
C GLY A 264 -5.00 -0.85 -5.56
N HIS A 265 -3.73 -1.19 -5.35
CA HIS A 265 -2.91 -0.75 -4.24
C HIS A 265 -3.60 -0.98 -2.90
N ASN A 266 -3.94 -2.24 -2.65
CA ASN A 266 -4.69 -2.60 -1.48
C ASN A 266 -3.82 -2.84 -0.25
N SER A 267 -4.42 -2.57 0.89
CA SER A 267 -4.08 -3.10 2.20
C SER A 267 -5.20 -3.99 2.73
N ALA A 268 -4.97 -4.76 3.78
CA ALA A 268 -5.97 -5.64 4.38
C ALA A 268 -5.84 -5.68 5.90
N TYR A 269 -6.97 -5.67 6.60
CA TYR A 269 -7.01 -5.57 8.06
C TYR A 269 -8.07 -6.46 8.67
N THR A 270 -7.85 -6.85 9.93
CA THR A 270 -8.89 -7.43 10.78
C THR A 270 -9.25 -6.43 11.86
N PHE A 271 -10.45 -5.84 11.79
CA PHE A 271 -11.00 -4.99 12.83
C PHE A 271 -12.23 -5.67 13.44
N GLU A 272 -12.25 -5.77 14.77
CA GLU A 272 -13.39 -6.35 15.53
C GLU A 272 -13.81 -7.74 15.02
N GLY A 273 -12.82 -8.53 14.60
CA GLY A 273 -13.03 -9.90 14.11
C GLY A 273 -13.54 -10.02 12.67
N LYS A 274 -13.67 -8.92 11.96
CA LYS A 274 -14.01 -8.87 10.53
C LYS A 274 -12.80 -8.48 9.70
N ASP A 275 -12.64 -9.13 8.55
CA ASP A 275 -11.59 -8.80 7.61
C ASP A 275 -12.09 -7.80 6.56
N TYR A 276 -11.24 -6.86 6.21
CA TYR A 276 -11.51 -5.81 5.24
C TYR A 276 -10.38 -5.71 4.22
N LEU A 277 -10.75 -5.50 2.95
CA LEU A 277 -9.85 -5.06 1.90
C LEU A 277 -10.01 -3.55 1.73
N VAL A 278 -8.91 -2.82 1.79
CA VAL A 278 -8.87 -1.35 1.70
C VAL A 278 -8.04 -0.98 0.49
N PHE A 279 -8.59 -0.20 -0.42
CA PHE A 279 -7.92 0.14 -1.69
C PHE A 279 -8.49 1.43 -2.28
N HIS A 280 -7.88 1.92 -3.34
CA HIS A 280 -8.49 2.95 -4.16
C HIS A 280 -9.15 2.37 -5.41
N ALA A 281 -10.22 3.03 -5.86
CA ALA A 281 -10.85 2.78 -7.15
C ALA A 281 -11.23 4.11 -7.78
N TYR A 282 -11.16 4.22 -9.11
CA TYR A 282 -11.49 5.43 -9.83
C TYR A 282 -12.95 5.38 -10.29
N GLU A 283 -13.77 6.36 -9.84
CA GLU A 283 -15.17 6.45 -10.15
C GLU A 283 -15.38 6.98 -11.58
N THR A 284 -15.97 6.20 -12.48
CA THR A 284 -16.15 6.61 -13.89
C THR A 284 -17.11 7.79 -14.02
N ALA A 285 -18.15 7.83 -13.17
CA ALA A 285 -19.13 8.93 -13.13
C ALA A 285 -18.54 10.26 -12.63
N ASP A 286 -17.35 10.23 -11.97
CA ASP A 286 -16.64 11.39 -11.47
C ASP A 286 -15.28 11.60 -12.17
N ASN A 287 -15.23 11.39 -13.48
CA ASN A 287 -14.04 11.57 -14.32
C ASN A 287 -12.81 10.76 -13.87
N ALA A 288 -13.00 9.56 -13.38
CA ALA A 288 -11.97 8.69 -12.84
C ALA A 288 -11.20 9.31 -11.66
N ILE A 289 -11.86 10.09 -10.82
CA ILE A 289 -11.30 10.53 -9.54
C ILE A 289 -11.26 9.33 -8.60
N GLN A 290 -10.10 9.15 -7.97
CA GLN A 290 -9.84 8.06 -7.02
C GLN A 290 -10.67 8.21 -5.74
N LYS A 291 -11.26 7.13 -5.28
CA LYS A 291 -12.09 7.07 -4.07
C LYS A 291 -11.60 5.96 -3.14
N LEU A 292 -11.68 6.22 -1.84
CA LEU A 292 -11.47 5.21 -0.81
C LEU A 292 -12.51 4.11 -0.89
N ARG A 293 -12.07 2.85 -0.87
CA ARG A 293 -12.91 1.67 -0.73
C ARG A 293 -12.46 0.85 0.48
N ILE A 294 -13.41 0.52 1.34
CA ILE A 294 -13.24 -0.34 2.50
C ILE A 294 -14.33 -1.40 2.41
N LEU A 295 -13.98 -2.58 1.92
CA LEU A 295 -14.95 -3.62 1.65
C LEU A 295 -14.75 -4.83 2.57
N PRO A 296 -15.84 -5.45 3.06
CA PRO A 296 -15.73 -6.71 3.78
C PRO A 296 -15.06 -7.78 2.92
N MET A 297 -14.14 -8.52 3.52
CA MET A 297 -13.46 -9.63 2.88
C MET A 297 -13.84 -10.92 3.60
N SER A 298 -14.41 -11.85 2.87
CA SER A 298 -14.78 -13.20 3.32
C SER A 298 -13.81 -14.24 2.77
N TRP A 299 -13.98 -15.51 3.17
CA TRP A 299 -13.07 -16.59 2.80
C TRP A 299 -13.86 -17.78 2.25
N ASP A 300 -13.54 -18.19 1.03
CA ASP A 300 -14.08 -19.38 0.38
C ASP A 300 -12.95 -20.33 0.00
N ASP A 301 -13.00 -21.58 0.51
CA ASP A 301 -11.95 -22.58 0.34
C ASP A 301 -10.53 -22.06 0.66
N GLY A 302 -10.46 -21.19 1.69
CA GLY A 302 -9.20 -20.56 2.13
C GLY A 302 -8.65 -19.51 1.16
N TRP A 303 -9.49 -18.91 0.31
CA TRP A 303 -9.13 -17.77 -0.54
C TRP A 303 -9.98 -16.55 -0.20
N PRO A 304 -9.42 -15.35 -0.29
CA PRO A 304 -10.18 -14.13 -0.04
C PRO A 304 -11.22 -13.90 -1.13
N VAL A 305 -12.39 -13.47 -0.71
CA VAL A 305 -13.53 -13.11 -1.58
C VAL A 305 -14.07 -11.76 -1.15
N VAL A 306 -14.20 -10.85 -2.09
CA VAL A 306 -14.83 -9.55 -1.95
C VAL A 306 -16.00 -9.48 -2.93
N ASP A 307 -17.18 -9.05 -2.45
CA ASP A 307 -18.35 -8.92 -3.31
C ASP A 307 -18.25 -7.62 -4.13
N GLU A 308 -18.28 -7.73 -5.46
CA GLU A 308 -18.26 -6.57 -6.35
C GLU A 308 -19.47 -5.63 -6.14
N ALA A 309 -20.59 -6.16 -5.64
CA ALA A 309 -21.77 -5.34 -5.31
C ALA A 309 -21.47 -4.31 -4.21
N ASP A 310 -20.50 -4.61 -3.34
CA ASP A 310 -20.06 -3.71 -2.26
C ASP A 310 -19.23 -2.53 -2.77
N LEU A 311 -18.74 -2.56 -4.03
CA LEU A 311 -18.02 -1.43 -4.64
C LEU A 311 -18.82 -0.12 -4.60
N ASN A 312 -20.15 -0.20 -4.58
CA ASN A 312 -21.02 0.96 -4.48
C ASN A 312 -21.25 1.46 -3.05
N THR A 313 -20.67 0.80 -2.04
CA THR A 313 -20.67 1.29 -0.66
C THR A 313 -19.78 2.52 -0.56
N ARG A 314 -20.36 3.65 -0.14
CA ARG A 314 -19.67 4.95 -0.16
C ARG A 314 -19.04 5.28 1.17
N THR A 315 -17.80 5.78 1.12
CA THR A 315 -17.20 6.52 2.22
C THR A 315 -17.49 8.01 2.05
N THR A 316 -17.85 8.68 3.13
CA THR A 316 -18.25 10.09 3.11
C THR A 316 -17.14 10.96 3.70
N ASN A 317 -16.70 11.98 2.95
CA ASN A 317 -15.85 13.02 3.48
C ASN A 317 -16.71 14.05 4.19
N LEU A 318 -16.53 14.17 5.50
CA LEU A 318 -17.14 15.24 6.29
C LEU A 318 -16.37 16.53 5.97
N LEU A 319 -17.01 17.44 5.28
CA LEU A 319 -16.44 18.76 5.03
C LEU A 319 -16.11 19.40 6.39
N GLU A 320 -14.92 19.98 6.51
CA GLU A 320 -14.51 20.76 7.68
C GLU A 320 -15.63 21.72 8.10
N LYS A 321 -15.89 21.76 9.41
CA LYS A 321 -16.84 22.71 10.01
C LYS A 321 -16.29 24.12 10.05
#